data_b5dffcd6291138c938302f1a3ddba819
#
_entry.id   b5dffcd6291138c938302f1a3ddba819
#
_cell.length_a   1.000
_cell.length_b   1.000
_cell.length_c   1.000
_cell.angle_alpha   90.00
_cell.angle_beta   90.00
_cell.angle_gamma   90.00
#
_symmetry.space_group_name_H-M   'P 1'
#
loop_
_entity.id
_entity.type
_entity.pdbx_description
1 polymer ?
#
loop_
_entity_poly.entity_id
_entity_poly.type
_entity_poly.pdbx_seq_one_letter_code
_entity_poly.pdbx_strand_id
1 'polypeptide(L)'
;MQSQNELRNLLQRIDHKSYPAYKDTRGSYDFGNYVLSIDHVQGDPFAAPSKVSVHVRGGAAKFPADLYRMKCRRLAVCDYLLRQFGRELERVSFKAKGSGKSGLLAVSRPGQEVLERTACQMDEAKGDLVLRFEVGFPANGRTVNARELEKIFFTFLPECVLHSLFYKALDEKAVYRAADLAEDQQYIRDHLKEQGLVAFVADASILPRESGVSGRPMKDAVKFTAPESMKVSFVLPHAGKIQGMGITVSYTHLTLPTIA
;
A
#
# COMPACT_ATOMS: atom_id res chain seq x y z
N MET A 1 -21.04 -0.87 17.00
CA MET A 1 -20.71 -0.29 15.69
C MET A 1 -21.85 0.65 15.33
N GLN A 2 -21.54 1.87 14.96
CA GLN A 2 -22.52 2.92 14.63
C GLN A 2 -22.83 2.89 13.13
N SER A 3 -23.96 3.46 12.71
CA SER A 3 -24.29 3.59 11.28
C SER A 3 -23.62 4.83 10.67
N GLN A 4 -23.49 4.84 9.34
CA GLN A 4 -23.04 6.04 8.62
C GLN A 4 -23.92 7.27 8.88
N ASN A 5 -25.23 7.08 9.13
CA ASN A 5 -26.15 8.17 9.45
C ASN A 5 -25.86 8.79 10.82
N GLU A 6 -25.47 7.98 11.82
CA GLU A 6 -25.06 8.48 13.12
C GLU A 6 -23.81 9.34 13.02
N LEU A 7 -22.84 8.97 12.18
CA LEU A 7 -21.67 9.81 11.89
C LEU A 7 -22.10 11.14 11.27
N ARG A 8 -22.99 11.11 10.27
CA ARG A 8 -23.48 12.34 9.62
C ARG A 8 -24.20 13.27 10.61
N ASN A 9 -25.09 12.73 11.42
CA ASN A 9 -25.79 13.49 12.46
C ASN A 9 -24.81 14.08 13.49
N LEU A 10 -23.80 13.30 13.87
CA LEU A 10 -22.75 13.78 14.77
C LEU A 10 -21.97 14.95 14.17
N LEU A 11 -21.54 14.84 12.90
CA LEU A 11 -20.84 15.91 12.19
C LEU A 11 -21.66 17.19 12.14
N GLN A 12 -22.95 17.11 11.81
CA GLN A 12 -23.87 18.26 11.81
C GLN A 12 -24.00 18.90 13.20
N ARG A 13 -24.06 18.08 14.26
CA ARG A 13 -24.16 18.57 15.65
C ARG A 13 -22.89 19.30 16.12
N ILE A 14 -21.72 18.94 15.61
CA ILE A 14 -20.45 19.55 16.01
C ILE A 14 -19.98 20.66 15.05
N ASP A 15 -20.70 20.91 13.96
CA ASP A 15 -20.33 21.94 12.98
C ASP A 15 -20.20 23.31 13.68
N HIS A 16 -19.23 24.09 13.23
CA HIS A 16 -18.86 25.38 13.82
C HIS A 16 -18.42 25.38 15.30
N LYS A 17 -18.35 24.24 15.98
CA LYS A 17 -17.79 24.15 17.34
C LYS A 17 -16.25 24.25 17.28
N SER A 18 -15.63 24.36 18.45
CA SER A 18 -14.17 24.33 18.56
C SER A 18 -13.61 23.02 18.01
N TYR A 19 -12.43 23.05 17.39
CA TYR A 19 -11.82 21.92 16.69
C TYR A 19 -11.75 20.62 17.53
N PRO A 20 -11.46 20.65 18.86
CA PRO A 20 -11.48 19.46 19.69
C PRO A 20 -12.78 18.65 19.69
N ALA A 21 -13.92 19.24 19.26
CA ALA A 21 -15.18 18.53 19.14
C ALA A 21 -15.13 17.38 18.12
N TYR A 22 -14.16 17.39 17.19
CA TYR A 22 -13.90 16.24 16.31
C TYR A 22 -13.54 14.96 17.07
N LYS A 23 -13.06 15.04 18.31
CA LYS A 23 -12.75 13.85 19.11
C LYS A 23 -13.97 12.95 19.33
N ASP A 24 -15.17 13.53 19.31
CA ASP A 24 -16.43 12.78 19.44
C ASP A 24 -16.68 11.84 18.25
N THR A 25 -16.02 12.09 17.10
CA THR A 25 -16.16 11.23 15.91
C THR A 25 -15.34 9.95 16.00
N ARG A 26 -14.49 9.77 17.01
CA ARG A 26 -13.71 8.55 17.16
C ARG A 26 -14.63 7.34 17.33
N GLY A 27 -14.45 6.33 16.49
CA GLY A 27 -15.27 5.12 16.49
C GLY A 27 -15.32 4.42 15.16
N SER A 28 -16.16 3.39 15.07
CA SER A 28 -16.32 2.58 13.84
C SER A 28 -17.76 2.69 13.32
N TYR A 29 -17.87 2.93 12.02
CA TYR A 29 -19.11 3.24 11.32
C TYR A 29 -19.33 2.30 10.15
N ASP A 30 -20.53 1.74 10.06
CA ASP A 30 -20.94 0.85 8.97
C ASP A 30 -21.38 1.65 7.74
N PHE A 31 -20.68 1.45 6.63
CA PHE A 31 -20.97 1.99 5.31
C PHE A 31 -21.57 0.93 4.36
N GLY A 32 -22.02 -0.20 4.90
CA GLY A 32 -22.60 -1.33 4.14
C GLY A 32 -21.53 -2.24 3.55
N ASN A 33 -20.82 -1.81 2.55
CA ASN A 33 -19.77 -2.62 1.90
C ASN A 33 -18.44 -2.64 2.66
N TYR A 34 -18.22 -1.69 3.55
CA TYR A 34 -17.03 -1.58 4.39
C TYR A 34 -17.34 -0.89 5.71
N VAL A 35 -16.44 -1.02 6.67
CA VAL A 35 -16.49 -0.29 7.95
C VAL A 35 -15.41 0.78 7.91
N LEU A 36 -15.79 2.02 8.16
CA LEU A 36 -14.89 3.14 8.40
C LEU A 36 -14.57 3.23 9.88
N SER A 37 -13.29 3.20 10.26
CA SER A 37 -12.85 3.40 11.64
C SER A 37 -12.03 4.68 11.74
N ILE A 38 -12.43 5.58 12.63
CA ILE A 38 -11.67 6.79 13.00
C ILE A 38 -10.86 6.43 14.25
N ASP A 39 -9.60 6.05 14.06
CA ASP A 39 -8.76 5.46 15.09
C ASP A 39 -8.14 6.54 16.00
N HIS A 40 -7.74 7.66 15.40
CA HIS A 40 -7.18 8.81 16.09
C HIS A 40 -7.62 10.12 15.42
N VAL A 41 -8.02 11.09 16.22
CA VAL A 41 -8.41 12.43 15.75
C VAL A 41 -7.32 13.42 16.10
N GLN A 42 -6.85 14.18 15.11
CA GLN A 42 -5.88 15.26 15.34
C GLN A 42 -6.43 16.34 16.30
N GLY A 43 -5.54 16.90 17.12
CA GLY A 43 -5.95 17.88 18.14
C GLY A 43 -6.11 19.32 17.62
N ASP A 44 -5.50 19.63 16.47
CA ASP A 44 -5.45 20.97 15.86
C ASP A 44 -5.29 20.83 14.34
N PRO A 45 -5.82 21.75 13.50
CA PRO A 45 -5.72 21.66 12.04
C PRO A 45 -4.30 21.63 11.48
N PHE A 46 -3.32 22.07 12.23
CA PHE A 46 -1.88 22.10 11.85
C PHE A 46 -1.09 20.90 12.40
N ALA A 47 -1.68 20.13 13.31
CA ALA A 47 -1.07 18.93 13.89
C ALA A 47 -0.93 17.78 12.87
N ALA A 48 -0.38 16.65 13.29
CA ALA A 48 -0.37 15.42 12.49
C ALA A 48 -1.81 15.01 12.15
N PRO A 49 -2.07 14.55 10.90
CA PRO A 49 -3.42 14.20 10.45
C PRO A 49 -4.06 13.11 11.31
N SER A 50 -5.38 13.05 11.27
CA SER A 50 -6.16 11.97 11.89
C SER A 50 -5.85 10.63 11.24
N LYS A 51 -5.79 9.56 12.04
CA LYS A 51 -5.60 8.19 11.55
C LYS A 51 -6.94 7.52 11.37
N VAL A 52 -7.14 6.98 10.20
CA VAL A 52 -8.39 6.37 9.76
C VAL A 52 -8.09 5.02 9.12
N SER A 53 -8.99 4.07 9.29
CA SER A 53 -8.88 2.78 8.61
C SER A 53 -10.20 2.38 7.96
N VAL A 54 -10.08 1.63 6.86
CA VAL A 54 -11.18 0.99 6.16
C VAL A 54 -11.03 -0.51 6.29
N HIS A 55 -12.10 -1.17 6.71
CA HIS A 55 -12.16 -2.62 6.86
C HIS A 55 -13.17 -3.19 5.87
N VAL A 56 -12.72 -4.05 4.97
CA VAL A 56 -13.57 -4.72 3.97
C VAL A 56 -13.57 -6.21 4.25
N ARG A 57 -14.75 -6.80 4.44
CA ARG A 57 -14.86 -8.26 4.63
C ARG A 57 -14.49 -8.99 3.34
N GLY A 58 -13.77 -10.10 3.44
CA GLY A 58 -13.33 -10.89 2.29
C GLY A 58 -14.49 -11.33 1.39
N GLY A 59 -15.65 -11.67 1.98
CA GLY A 59 -16.86 -11.99 1.23
C GLY A 59 -17.43 -10.81 0.42
N ALA A 60 -17.12 -9.56 0.79
CA ALA A 60 -17.47 -8.36 0.03
C ALA A 60 -16.37 -8.00 -0.98
N ALA A 61 -15.11 -8.05 -0.57
CA ALA A 61 -13.94 -7.75 -1.42
C ALA A 61 -13.78 -8.74 -2.59
N LYS A 62 -14.14 -10.02 -2.37
CA LYS A 62 -14.21 -11.12 -3.35
C LYS A 62 -12.89 -11.44 -4.06
N PHE A 63 -11.76 -11.31 -3.37
CA PHE A 63 -10.48 -11.77 -3.91
C PHE A 63 -10.45 -13.30 -3.95
N PRO A 64 -9.96 -13.92 -5.06
CA PRO A 64 -9.69 -15.36 -5.12
C PRO A 64 -8.71 -15.80 -4.02
N ALA A 65 -8.93 -16.99 -3.47
CA ALA A 65 -8.18 -17.48 -2.32
C ALA A 65 -6.69 -17.72 -2.61
N ASP A 66 -6.34 -18.06 -3.84
CA ASP A 66 -4.97 -18.24 -4.31
C ASP A 66 -4.15 -16.94 -4.28
N LEU A 67 -4.80 -15.78 -4.31
CA LEU A 67 -4.13 -14.48 -4.20
C LEU A 67 -3.70 -14.11 -2.78
N TYR A 68 -4.28 -14.73 -1.73
CA TYR A 68 -3.98 -14.32 -0.35
C TYR A 68 -3.56 -15.44 0.61
N ARG A 69 -3.76 -16.71 0.28
CA ARG A 69 -3.34 -17.82 1.14
C ARG A 69 -1.83 -17.92 1.26
N MET A 70 -1.11 -17.80 0.16
CA MET A 70 0.36 -17.79 0.17
C MET A 70 0.88 -16.40 0.58
N LYS A 71 1.83 -16.35 1.53
CA LYS A 71 2.33 -15.08 2.10
C LYS A 71 2.89 -14.13 1.04
N CYS A 72 3.76 -14.60 0.14
CA CYS A 72 4.38 -13.74 -0.89
C CYS A 72 3.32 -13.13 -1.83
N ARG A 73 2.34 -13.91 -2.27
CA ARG A 73 1.23 -13.44 -3.12
C ARG A 73 0.38 -12.40 -2.36
N ARG A 74 0.00 -12.70 -1.13
CA ARG A 74 -0.76 -11.80 -0.26
C ARG A 74 -0.08 -10.46 -0.07
N LEU A 75 1.23 -10.44 0.19
CA LEU A 75 1.99 -9.20 0.34
C LEU A 75 2.04 -8.39 -0.96
N ALA A 76 2.20 -9.04 -2.10
CA ALA A 76 2.17 -8.38 -3.41
C ALA A 76 0.79 -7.79 -3.72
N VAL A 77 -0.29 -8.50 -3.40
CA VAL A 77 -1.65 -8.00 -3.54
C VAL A 77 -1.88 -6.79 -2.63
N CYS A 78 -1.49 -6.86 -1.35
CA CYS A 78 -1.57 -5.72 -0.42
C CYS A 78 -0.78 -4.50 -0.93
N ASP A 79 0.43 -4.69 -1.45
CA ASP A 79 1.24 -3.63 -2.04
C ASP A 79 0.55 -3.03 -3.28
N TYR A 80 -0.02 -3.87 -4.15
CA TYR A 80 -0.78 -3.44 -5.32
C TYR A 80 -2.00 -2.59 -4.91
N LEU A 81 -2.80 -3.07 -3.94
CA LEU A 81 -3.98 -2.36 -3.44
C LEU A 81 -3.60 -1.01 -2.81
N LEU A 82 -2.52 -0.99 -2.04
CA LEU A 82 -2.03 0.24 -1.41
C LEU A 82 -1.65 1.29 -2.46
N ARG A 83 -1.02 0.88 -3.57
CA ARG A 83 -0.69 1.76 -4.71
C ARG A 83 -1.95 2.25 -5.44
N GLN A 84 -2.94 1.39 -5.65
CA GLN A 84 -4.20 1.78 -6.27
C GLN A 84 -4.94 2.80 -5.41
N PHE A 85 -5.12 2.49 -4.13
CA PHE A 85 -5.77 3.38 -3.18
C PHE A 85 -5.04 4.73 -3.05
N GLY A 86 -3.71 4.71 -3.02
CA GLY A 86 -2.89 5.93 -3.01
C GLY A 86 -3.16 6.82 -4.22
N ARG A 87 -3.28 6.25 -5.42
CA ARG A 87 -3.62 6.99 -6.65
C ARG A 87 -5.01 7.61 -6.59
N GLU A 88 -6.00 6.87 -6.06
CA GLU A 88 -7.35 7.41 -5.89
C GLU A 88 -7.38 8.55 -4.86
N LEU A 89 -6.67 8.39 -3.72
CA LEU A 89 -6.55 9.46 -2.73
C LEU A 89 -5.88 10.72 -3.29
N GLU A 90 -4.81 10.58 -4.09
CA GLU A 90 -4.12 11.72 -4.73
C GLU A 90 -5.05 12.54 -5.62
N ARG A 91 -6.00 11.90 -6.30
CA ARG A 91 -6.99 12.60 -7.15
C ARG A 91 -7.95 13.49 -6.37
N VAL A 92 -8.20 13.16 -5.12
CA VAL A 92 -9.19 13.85 -4.28
C VAL A 92 -8.59 14.60 -3.11
N SER A 93 -7.31 14.38 -2.79
CA SER A 93 -6.59 15.08 -1.72
C SER A 93 -6.62 16.60 -1.95
N PHE A 94 -6.88 17.34 -0.88
CA PHE A 94 -7.05 18.80 -0.86
C PHE A 94 -8.25 19.36 -1.67
N LYS A 95 -9.16 18.53 -2.17
CA LYS A 95 -10.42 19.02 -2.74
C LYS A 95 -11.35 19.58 -1.66
N ALA A 96 -11.39 18.97 -0.49
CA ALA A 96 -12.03 19.55 0.68
C ALA A 96 -11.19 20.72 1.20
N LYS A 97 -11.83 21.85 1.46
CA LYS A 97 -11.18 23.11 1.79
C LYS A 97 -11.13 23.38 3.28
N GLY A 98 -10.13 24.17 3.70
CA GLY A 98 -10.01 24.60 5.09
C GLY A 98 -8.60 25.04 5.46
N SER A 99 -8.38 25.29 6.75
CA SER A 99 -7.11 25.77 7.29
C SER A 99 -6.14 24.62 7.58
N GLY A 100 -4.85 24.89 7.55
CA GLY A 100 -3.80 23.93 7.89
C GLY A 100 -3.77 22.72 6.95
N LYS A 101 -3.85 21.52 7.51
CA LYS A 101 -3.85 20.25 6.75
C LYS A 101 -5.24 19.80 6.31
N SER A 102 -6.23 20.68 6.34
CA SER A 102 -7.61 20.37 5.93
C SER A 102 -7.65 19.74 4.53
N GLY A 103 -8.40 18.66 4.40
CA GLY A 103 -8.58 17.97 3.13
C GLY A 103 -7.40 17.11 2.67
N LEU A 104 -6.31 17.04 3.45
CA LEU A 104 -5.23 16.08 3.18
C LEU A 104 -5.78 14.65 3.26
N LEU A 105 -5.53 13.88 2.23
CA LEU A 105 -5.73 12.43 2.20
C LEU A 105 -4.42 11.80 1.78
N ALA A 106 -3.83 11.01 2.66
CA ALA A 106 -2.52 10.42 2.44
C ALA A 106 -2.46 8.98 2.93
N VAL A 107 -1.68 8.17 2.24
CA VAL A 107 -1.38 6.79 2.62
C VAL A 107 0.12 6.54 2.41
N SER A 108 0.65 5.51 3.07
CA SER A 108 2.04 5.07 2.86
C SER A 108 2.30 4.81 1.38
N ARG A 109 3.38 5.38 0.85
CA ARG A 109 3.80 5.21 -0.56
C ARG A 109 4.88 4.14 -0.63
N PRO A 110 4.58 2.94 -1.16
CA PRO A 110 5.58 1.91 -1.36
C PRO A 110 6.67 2.36 -2.35
N GLY A 111 7.93 2.01 -2.06
CA GLY A 111 9.05 2.08 -3.00
C GLY A 111 8.98 0.97 -4.06
N GLN A 112 10.12 0.50 -4.54
CA GLN A 112 10.16 -0.63 -5.47
C GLN A 112 10.00 -1.99 -4.77
N GLU A 113 10.33 -2.06 -3.49
CA GLU A 113 10.30 -3.28 -2.70
C GLU A 113 8.86 -3.60 -2.27
N VAL A 114 8.48 -4.87 -2.41
CA VAL A 114 7.27 -5.42 -1.81
C VAL A 114 7.61 -5.85 -0.39
N LEU A 115 7.12 -5.11 0.59
CA LEU A 115 7.36 -5.34 2.01
C LEU A 115 6.04 -5.51 2.75
N GLU A 116 6.08 -6.24 3.85
CA GLU A 116 4.96 -6.32 4.79
C GLU A 116 4.76 -4.96 5.47
N ARG A 117 3.57 -4.36 5.29
CA ARG A 117 3.23 -3.04 5.83
C ARG A 117 1.91 -3.10 6.59
N THR A 118 1.87 -2.39 7.71
CA THR A 118 0.62 -2.22 8.47
C THR A 118 -0.40 -1.34 7.75
N ALA A 119 0.02 -0.57 6.74
CA ALA A 119 -0.85 0.30 5.96
C ALA A 119 -1.91 -0.47 5.16
N CYS A 120 -1.58 -1.67 4.65
CA CYS A 120 -2.54 -2.57 4.01
C CYS A 120 -2.26 -4.01 4.45
N GLN A 121 -3.25 -4.66 5.00
CA GLN A 121 -3.17 -6.03 5.48
C GLN A 121 -4.37 -6.83 4.98
N MET A 122 -4.14 -8.09 4.65
CA MET A 122 -5.18 -9.04 4.24
C MET A 122 -5.07 -10.30 5.11
N ASP A 123 -6.20 -10.77 5.62
CA ASP A 123 -6.28 -12.02 6.39
C ASP A 123 -6.10 -13.24 5.48
N GLU A 124 -5.29 -14.20 5.92
CA GLU A 124 -4.97 -15.38 5.11
C GLU A 124 -6.09 -16.43 5.03
N ALA A 125 -7.01 -16.44 5.99
CA ALA A 125 -8.07 -17.41 6.04
C ALA A 125 -9.33 -16.93 5.31
N LYS A 126 -9.69 -15.65 5.47
CA LYS A 126 -10.96 -15.08 5.00
C LYS A 126 -10.79 -14.05 3.91
N GLY A 127 -9.58 -13.50 3.71
CA GLY A 127 -9.32 -12.41 2.80
C GLY A 127 -9.89 -11.07 3.27
N ASP A 128 -10.14 -10.91 4.57
CA ASP A 128 -10.57 -9.64 5.15
C ASP A 128 -9.45 -8.60 4.99
N LEU A 129 -9.80 -7.42 4.53
CA LEU A 129 -8.87 -6.33 4.25
C LEU A 129 -8.94 -5.24 5.32
N VAL A 130 -7.77 -4.75 5.73
CA VAL A 130 -7.64 -3.54 6.54
C VAL A 130 -6.67 -2.60 5.85
N LEU A 131 -7.13 -1.38 5.53
CA LEU A 131 -6.30 -0.35 4.93
C LEU A 131 -6.31 0.89 5.82
N ARG A 132 -5.12 1.38 6.20
CA ARG A 132 -4.91 2.53 7.11
C ARG A 132 -4.33 3.69 6.34
N PHE A 133 -4.88 4.87 6.58
CA PHE A 133 -4.49 6.11 5.91
C PHE A 133 -4.70 7.32 6.81
N GLU A 134 -4.29 8.48 6.37
CA GLU A 134 -4.36 9.73 7.10
C GLU A 134 -5.36 10.68 6.46
N VAL A 135 -6.12 11.38 7.30
CA VAL A 135 -7.10 12.39 6.89
C VAL A 135 -6.88 13.67 7.68
N GLY A 136 -6.64 14.77 6.97
CA GLY A 136 -6.64 16.10 7.56
C GLY A 136 -8.08 16.60 7.75
N PHE A 137 -8.58 16.61 8.97
CA PHE A 137 -9.94 17.03 9.24
C PHE A 137 -10.10 18.53 8.97
N PRO A 138 -11.12 18.92 8.16
CA PRO A 138 -11.29 20.30 7.73
C PRO A 138 -11.66 21.26 8.86
N ALA A 139 -11.11 22.48 8.79
CA ALA A 139 -11.38 23.54 9.74
C ALA A 139 -11.50 24.90 9.06
N ASN A 140 -12.29 25.80 9.65
CA ASN A 140 -12.27 27.23 9.39
C ASN A 140 -11.53 27.91 10.55
N GLY A 141 -10.26 28.28 10.34
CA GLY A 141 -9.40 28.68 11.46
C GLY A 141 -9.19 27.49 12.42
N ARG A 142 -9.79 27.57 13.61
CA ARG A 142 -9.80 26.51 14.64
C ARG A 142 -11.20 26.00 14.97
N THR A 143 -12.14 26.19 14.08
CA THR A 143 -13.50 25.67 14.23
C THR A 143 -13.76 24.53 13.25
N VAL A 144 -14.61 23.60 13.64
CA VAL A 144 -15.04 22.44 12.83
C VAL A 144 -15.68 22.92 11.52
N ASN A 145 -15.30 22.33 10.41
CA ASN A 145 -15.96 22.46 9.11
C ASN A 145 -16.52 21.08 8.72
N ALA A 146 -17.67 20.74 9.27
CA ALA A 146 -18.27 19.42 9.11
C ALA A 146 -18.67 19.12 7.66
N ARG A 147 -19.15 20.15 6.92
CA ARG A 147 -19.56 19.99 5.51
C ARG A 147 -18.42 19.50 4.62
N GLU A 148 -17.22 19.99 4.85
CA GLU A 148 -16.05 19.52 4.07
C GLU A 148 -15.61 18.11 4.50
N LEU A 149 -15.75 17.74 5.79
CA LEU A 149 -15.47 16.38 6.23
C LEU A 149 -16.55 15.39 5.73
N GLU A 150 -17.80 15.82 5.65
CA GLU A 150 -18.86 15.02 5.01
C GLU A 150 -18.53 14.72 3.55
N LYS A 151 -18.02 15.68 2.77
CA LYS A 151 -17.57 15.43 1.38
C LYS A 151 -16.49 14.34 1.34
N ILE A 152 -15.53 14.39 2.29
CA ILE A 152 -14.46 13.37 2.36
C ILE A 152 -15.06 11.99 2.60
N PHE A 153 -15.85 11.81 3.66
CA PHE A 153 -16.31 10.49 4.10
C PHE A 153 -17.48 9.94 3.30
N PHE A 154 -18.34 10.78 2.74
CA PHE A 154 -19.56 10.32 2.06
C PHE A 154 -19.55 10.50 0.54
N THR A 155 -18.54 11.19 -0.02
CA THR A 155 -18.40 11.34 -1.47
C THR A 155 -17.08 10.81 -1.96
N PHE A 156 -15.94 11.32 -1.47
CA PHE A 156 -14.63 10.97 -2.03
C PHE A 156 -14.16 9.58 -1.60
N LEU A 157 -14.22 9.29 -0.31
CA LEU A 157 -13.73 8.03 0.23
C LEU A 157 -14.48 6.79 -0.31
N PRO A 158 -15.83 6.78 -0.41
CA PRO A 158 -16.54 5.64 -0.98
C PRO A 158 -16.07 5.30 -2.39
N GLU A 159 -15.85 6.29 -3.26
CA GLU A 159 -15.33 6.09 -4.62
C GLU A 159 -13.91 5.51 -4.59
N CYS A 160 -13.01 6.08 -3.76
CA CYS A 160 -11.66 5.54 -3.59
C CYS A 160 -11.66 4.08 -3.14
N VAL A 161 -12.50 3.74 -2.17
CA VAL A 161 -12.65 2.38 -1.63
C VAL A 161 -13.18 1.43 -2.70
N LEU A 162 -14.25 1.82 -3.42
CA LEU A 162 -14.86 0.99 -4.46
C LEU A 162 -13.90 0.71 -5.61
N HIS A 163 -13.13 1.69 -6.05
CA HIS A 163 -12.22 1.55 -7.19
C HIS A 163 -10.90 0.83 -6.85
N SER A 164 -10.56 0.68 -5.56
CA SER A 164 -9.25 0.15 -5.18
C SER A 164 -9.26 -1.10 -4.30
N LEU A 165 -10.34 -1.38 -3.54
CA LEU A 165 -10.36 -2.45 -2.55
C LEU A 165 -11.33 -3.60 -2.88
N PHE A 166 -12.02 -3.55 -4.01
CA PHE A 166 -12.90 -4.61 -4.48
C PHE A 166 -12.33 -5.26 -5.74
N TYR A 167 -12.18 -6.58 -5.73
CA TYR A 167 -11.57 -7.34 -6.83
C TYR A 167 -12.18 -7.03 -8.19
N LYS A 168 -13.51 -6.93 -8.26
CA LYS A 168 -14.24 -6.66 -9.51
C LYS A 168 -13.93 -5.29 -10.16
N ALA A 169 -13.42 -4.33 -9.38
CA ALA A 169 -13.09 -2.99 -9.86
C ALA A 169 -11.63 -2.87 -10.32
N LEU A 170 -10.84 -3.92 -10.14
CA LEU A 170 -9.41 -3.94 -10.47
C LEU A 170 -9.15 -4.61 -11.81
N ASP A 171 -8.01 -4.29 -12.42
CA ASP A 171 -7.46 -5.08 -13.53
C ASP A 171 -6.96 -6.43 -12.99
N GLU A 172 -7.73 -7.47 -13.22
CA GLU A 172 -7.44 -8.84 -12.80
C GLU A 172 -6.06 -9.30 -13.25
N LYS A 173 -5.70 -9.03 -14.52
CA LYS A 173 -4.40 -9.41 -15.08
C LYS A 173 -3.25 -8.70 -14.37
N ALA A 174 -3.44 -7.46 -13.94
CA ALA A 174 -2.42 -6.72 -13.19
C ALA A 174 -2.27 -7.23 -11.75
N VAL A 175 -3.37 -7.62 -11.10
CA VAL A 175 -3.34 -8.24 -9.76
C VAL A 175 -2.60 -9.57 -9.81
N TYR A 176 -2.95 -10.46 -10.74
CA TYR A 176 -2.27 -11.75 -10.90
C TYR A 176 -0.81 -11.57 -11.26
N ARG A 177 -0.47 -10.67 -12.17
CA ARG A 177 0.91 -10.37 -12.56
C ARG A 177 1.77 -9.95 -11.36
N ALA A 178 1.21 -9.15 -10.44
CA ALA A 178 1.91 -8.77 -9.21
C ALA A 178 2.12 -9.97 -8.28
N ALA A 179 1.11 -10.80 -8.11
CA ALA A 179 1.16 -12.00 -7.27
C ALA A 179 2.13 -13.05 -7.82
N ASP A 180 2.05 -13.34 -9.12
CA ASP A 180 2.89 -14.33 -9.82
C ASP A 180 4.38 -13.91 -9.80
N LEU A 181 4.65 -12.62 -10.04
CA LEU A 181 6.01 -12.09 -9.91
C LEU A 181 6.59 -12.27 -8.51
N ALA A 182 5.77 -12.04 -7.47
CA ALA A 182 6.23 -12.22 -6.09
C ALA A 182 6.50 -13.68 -5.75
N GLU A 183 5.69 -14.60 -6.26
CA GLU A 183 5.89 -16.04 -6.11
C GLU A 183 7.17 -16.51 -6.84
N ASP A 184 7.38 -16.07 -8.09
CA ASP A 184 8.59 -16.34 -8.84
C ASP A 184 9.84 -15.82 -8.13
N GLN A 185 9.80 -14.61 -7.58
CA GLN A 185 10.88 -14.05 -6.78
C GLN A 185 11.13 -14.84 -5.48
N GLN A 186 10.07 -15.30 -4.84
CA GLN A 186 10.19 -16.13 -3.64
C GLN A 186 10.82 -17.48 -3.99
N TYR A 187 10.40 -18.10 -5.09
CA TYR A 187 10.99 -19.34 -5.60
C TYR A 187 12.49 -19.22 -5.79
N ILE A 188 12.96 -18.15 -6.44
CA ILE A 188 14.41 -17.92 -6.60
C ILE A 188 15.10 -17.85 -5.25
N ARG A 189 14.57 -17.05 -4.29
CA ARG A 189 15.19 -16.89 -2.96
C ARG A 189 15.32 -18.22 -2.23
N ASP A 190 14.30 -19.07 -2.31
CA ASP A 190 14.28 -20.36 -1.62
C ASP A 190 15.29 -21.34 -2.21
N HIS A 191 15.60 -21.24 -3.51
CA HIS A 191 16.51 -22.15 -4.22
C HIS A 191 17.93 -21.59 -4.44
N LEU A 192 18.24 -20.35 -4.01
CA LEU A 192 19.60 -19.78 -4.13
C LEU A 192 20.64 -20.68 -3.45
N LYS A 193 20.37 -21.12 -2.23
CA LYS A 193 21.30 -21.92 -1.43
C LYS A 193 21.63 -23.28 -2.08
N GLU A 194 20.65 -23.91 -2.71
CA GLU A 194 20.81 -25.20 -3.40
C GLU A 194 21.80 -25.09 -4.58
N GLN A 195 21.86 -23.91 -5.21
CA GLN A 195 22.82 -23.60 -6.28
C GLN A 195 24.11 -22.95 -5.78
N GLY A 196 24.34 -22.90 -4.46
CA GLY A 196 25.51 -22.24 -3.87
C GLY A 196 25.56 -20.73 -4.07
N LEU A 197 24.40 -20.10 -4.30
CA LEU A 197 24.28 -18.67 -4.57
C LEU A 197 23.79 -17.91 -3.35
N VAL A 198 24.15 -16.61 -3.28
CA VAL A 198 23.63 -15.64 -2.31
C VAL A 198 22.73 -14.60 -2.96
N ALA A 199 22.87 -14.40 -4.28
CA ALA A 199 22.02 -13.50 -5.03
C ALA A 199 21.89 -13.94 -6.50
N PHE A 200 20.87 -13.43 -7.17
CA PHE A 200 20.63 -13.63 -8.60
C PHE A 200 20.16 -12.31 -9.22
N VAL A 201 20.72 -11.99 -10.39
CA VAL A 201 20.31 -10.82 -11.18
C VAL A 201 19.88 -11.32 -12.56
N ALA A 202 18.61 -11.21 -12.87
CA ALA A 202 18.07 -11.66 -14.14
C ALA A 202 18.60 -10.84 -15.32
N ASP A 203 18.82 -11.49 -16.45
CA ASP A 203 19.11 -10.80 -17.72
C ASP A 203 17.96 -9.83 -18.07
N ALA A 204 18.30 -8.75 -18.76
CA ALA A 204 17.42 -7.65 -19.12
C ALA A 204 16.92 -6.79 -17.92
N SER A 205 17.43 -7.00 -16.70
CA SER A 205 17.15 -6.13 -15.57
C SER A 205 17.67 -4.69 -15.80
N ILE A 206 16.91 -3.70 -15.34
CA ILE A 206 17.35 -2.30 -15.33
C ILE A 206 17.93 -2.00 -13.95
N LEU A 207 19.24 -1.95 -13.85
CA LEU A 207 19.95 -1.74 -12.58
C LEU A 207 20.08 -0.25 -12.20
N PRO A 208 20.38 0.69 -13.15
CA PRO A 208 20.52 2.10 -12.81
C PRO A 208 19.19 2.72 -12.40
N ARG A 209 19.24 3.58 -11.38
CA ARG A 209 18.10 4.41 -10.97
C ARG A 209 18.07 5.74 -11.76
N GLU A 210 16.91 6.33 -11.89
CA GLU A 210 16.69 7.62 -12.56
C GLU A 210 17.54 8.75 -11.93
N SER A 211 17.67 8.73 -10.59
CA SER A 211 18.51 9.68 -9.83
C SER A 211 18.86 9.11 -8.45
N GLY A 212 19.76 9.78 -7.73
CA GLY A 212 20.16 9.40 -6.37
C GLY A 212 19.01 9.42 -5.35
N VAL A 213 17.97 10.21 -5.59
CA VAL A 213 16.80 10.37 -4.71
C VAL A 213 15.55 9.66 -5.23
N SER A 214 15.62 9.06 -6.42
CA SER A 214 14.50 8.31 -7.03
C SER A 214 14.76 6.81 -6.99
N GLY A 215 13.77 6.03 -6.56
CA GLY A 215 13.78 4.57 -6.69
C GLY A 215 13.36 4.07 -8.08
N ARG A 216 12.97 4.96 -9.01
CA ARG A 216 12.54 4.57 -10.35
C ARG A 216 13.71 4.09 -11.19
N PRO A 217 13.52 3.06 -12.06
CA PRO A 217 14.54 2.67 -13.00
C PRO A 217 14.83 3.80 -14.00
N MET A 218 16.08 3.94 -14.39
CA MET A 218 16.50 4.91 -15.41
C MET A 218 15.84 4.55 -16.75
N LYS A 219 15.28 5.57 -17.41
CA LYS A 219 14.79 5.43 -18.78
C LYS A 219 15.97 5.25 -19.72
N ASP A 220 15.77 4.46 -20.76
CA ASP A 220 16.77 4.18 -21.80
C ASP A 220 18.11 3.62 -21.29
N ALA A 221 18.11 3.02 -20.10
CA ALA A 221 19.29 2.36 -19.55
C ALA A 221 19.66 1.10 -20.34
N VAL A 222 20.96 0.83 -20.40
CA VAL A 222 21.47 -0.44 -20.91
C VAL A 222 20.95 -1.57 -20.02
N LYS A 223 20.31 -2.56 -20.64
CA LYS A 223 19.82 -3.75 -19.95
C LYS A 223 20.98 -4.60 -19.49
N PHE A 224 20.87 -5.11 -18.27
CA PHE A 224 21.89 -6.02 -17.73
C PHE A 224 21.96 -7.31 -18.55
N THR A 225 23.17 -7.81 -18.78
CA THR A 225 23.45 -9.10 -19.39
C THR A 225 24.49 -9.83 -18.55
N ALA A 226 24.22 -11.05 -18.16
CA ALA A 226 25.12 -11.84 -17.33
C ALA A 226 26.35 -12.26 -18.12
N PRO A 227 27.57 -12.17 -17.54
CA PRO A 227 28.76 -12.79 -18.09
C PRO A 227 28.58 -14.32 -18.23
N GLU A 228 29.04 -14.92 -19.32
CA GLU A 228 28.83 -16.36 -19.56
C GLU A 228 29.39 -17.24 -18.43
N SER A 229 30.51 -16.85 -17.81
CA SER A 229 31.11 -17.57 -16.68
C SER A 229 30.33 -17.57 -15.39
N MET A 230 29.34 -16.64 -15.27
CA MET A 230 28.49 -16.48 -14.08
C MET A 230 27.01 -16.76 -14.39
N LYS A 231 26.68 -17.18 -15.60
CA LYS A 231 25.32 -17.38 -16.05
C LYS A 231 24.72 -18.63 -15.42
N VAL A 232 23.59 -18.46 -14.78
CA VAL A 232 22.77 -19.54 -14.23
C VAL A 232 21.33 -19.40 -14.73
N SER A 233 20.54 -20.45 -14.59
CA SER A 233 19.12 -20.42 -14.99
C SER A 233 18.24 -21.01 -13.91
N PHE A 234 17.05 -20.43 -13.77
CA PHE A 234 15.95 -20.94 -12.97
C PHE A 234 14.76 -21.27 -13.86
N VAL A 235 13.99 -22.28 -13.48
CA VAL A 235 12.66 -22.56 -14.07
C VAL A 235 11.63 -22.14 -13.04
N LEU A 236 10.95 -21.02 -13.31
CA LEU A 236 10.03 -20.38 -12.40
C LEU A 236 8.60 -20.94 -12.56
N PRO A 237 7.79 -20.89 -11.52
CA PRO A 237 6.40 -21.36 -11.57
C PRO A 237 5.54 -20.67 -12.64
N HIS A 238 5.74 -19.36 -12.85
CA HIS A 238 4.91 -18.56 -13.76
C HIS A 238 5.65 -18.04 -14.98
N ALA A 239 6.83 -17.46 -14.82
CA ALA A 239 7.59 -16.88 -15.92
C ALA A 239 8.37 -17.93 -16.75
N GLY A 240 8.38 -19.22 -16.34
CA GLY A 240 9.11 -20.27 -17.01
C GLY A 240 10.64 -20.11 -16.85
N LYS A 241 11.41 -20.48 -17.89
CA LYS A 241 12.88 -20.44 -17.81
C LYS A 241 13.40 -19.01 -17.93
N ILE A 242 14.14 -18.57 -16.92
CA ILE A 242 14.89 -17.31 -16.93
C ILE A 242 16.39 -17.59 -16.80
N GLN A 243 17.22 -16.65 -17.29
CA GLN A 243 18.67 -16.65 -17.17
C GLN A 243 19.14 -15.36 -16.52
N GLY A 244 20.33 -15.41 -15.93
CA GLY A 244 20.93 -14.25 -15.29
C GLY A 244 22.24 -14.60 -14.59
N MET A 245 22.80 -13.63 -13.88
CA MET A 245 24.03 -13.78 -13.13
C MET A 245 23.75 -14.37 -11.75
N GLY A 246 24.36 -15.50 -11.43
CA GLY A 246 24.44 -16.05 -10.09
C GLY A 246 25.64 -15.48 -9.35
N ILE A 247 25.42 -15.00 -8.13
CA ILE A 247 26.47 -14.47 -7.26
C ILE A 247 26.70 -15.46 -6.13
N THR A 248 27.92 -16.00 -6.06
CA THR A 248 28.35 -16.92 -5.00
C THR A 248 28.88 -16.18 -3.79
N VAL A 249 28.97 -16.86 -2.64
CA VAL A 249 29.62 -16.30 -1.44
C VAL A 249 31.07 -15.97 -1.74
N SER A 250 31.48 -14.72 -1.49
CA SER A 250 32.88 -14.30 -1.53
C SER A 250 33.36 -13.95 -0.12
N TYR A 251 34.29 -14.73 0.39
CA TYR A 251 34.88 -14.47 1.72
C TYR A 251 35.82 -13.26 1.73
N THR A 252 36.28 -12.78 0.59
CA THR A 252 37.21 -11.65 0.49
C THR A 252 36.62 -10.31 0.89
N HIS A 253 35.29 -10.17 0.88
CA HIS A 253 34.61 -8.95 1.26
C HIS A 253 33.87 -9.03 2.60
N LEU A 254 33.85 -10.19 3.26
CA LEU A 254 33.18 -10.41 4.54
C LEU A 254 34.11 -10.29 5.76
N THR A 255 35.42 -10.25 5.55
CA THR A 255 36.42 -9.99 6.61
C THR A 255 36.79 -8.52 6.57
N LEU A 256 36.41 -7.78 7.64
CA LEU A 256 36.99 -6.46 7.90
C LEU A 256 38.52 -6.64 8.00
N PRO A 257 39.33 -5.79 7.34
CA PRO A 257 40.77 -5.82 7.55
C PRO A 257 41.04 -5.57 9.03
N THR A 258 41.59 -6.57 9.72
CA THR A 258 42.08 -6.42 11.08
C THR A 258 43.29 -5.49 10.98
N ILE A 259 43.13 -4.25 11.36
CA ILE A 259 44.27 -3.32 11.55
C ILE A 259 45.00 -3.85 12.75
N ALA A 260 46.19 -4.45 12.49
CA ALA A 260 47.15 -4.79 13.53
C ALA A 260 47.81 -3.54 14.07
#